data_78800361c4df87930f43cecade705284
#
_entry.id   78800361c4df87930f43cecade705284
#
_cell.length_a   1.000
_cell.length_b   1.000
_cell.length_c   1.000
_cell.angle_alpha   90.00
_cell.angle_beta   90.00
_cell.angle_gamma   90.00
#
_symmetry.space_group_name_H-M   'P 1'
#
loop_
_entity.id
_entity.type
_entity.pdbx_description
1 polymer ?
#
loop_
_entity_poly.entity_id
_entity_poly.type
_entity_poly.pdbx_seq_one_letter_code
_entity_poly.pdbx_strand_id
1 'polypeptide(L)'
;MKKNHNIENINILGITEGARKKPEMFIGSVSSEGFYNMVWELVENSIDEASAGFCDTIKVRILKDNIIEVADNGRGIPVEIFGKAGKSKLEIILRGEYIRGELTDGIYKFSGKKYKGGLLSVNALSEFLEATVIKDGKIWYQKYHEGIPEENIKITGETFEDTHGTIIRFKADRKIFGKAEYDYKVLYTKLKEIRGVKVVLSDERV
;
A
#
# COMPACT_ATOMS: atom_id res chain seq x y z
N MET A 1 20.94 -45.91 -11.08
CA MET A 1 19.75 -45.25 -11.61
C MET A 1 19.70 -43.84 -11.08
N LYS A 2 20.05 -42.84 -11.89
CA LYS A 2 19.94 -41.41 -11.53
C LYS A 2 18.50 -40.99 -11.81
N LYS A 3 17.75 -40.58 -10.78
CA LYS A 3 16.43 -39.95 -10.94
C LYS A 3 16.63 -38.61 -11.58
N ASN A 4 16.30 -38.47 -12.86
CA ASN A 4 16.11 -37.16 -13.50
C ASN A 4 14.91 -36.49 -12.82
N HIS A 5 15.16 -35.46 -12.04
CA HIS A 5 14.12 -34.54 -11.59
C HIS A 5 13.80 -33.68 -12.80
N ASN A 6 12.64 -33.87 -13.38
CA ASN A 6 12.07 -33.00 -14.41
C ASN A 6 11.88 -31.60 -13.81
N ILE A 7 12.71 -30.66 -14.22
CA ILE A 7 12.66 -29.23 -13.82
C ILE A 7 11.59 -28.48 -14.66
N GLU A 8 10.85 -29.17 -15.50
CA GLU A 8 9.95 -28.56 -16.50
C GLU A 8 8.67 -27.89 -15.99
N ASN A 9 8.41 -27.87 -14.67
CA ASN A 9 7.17 -27.27 -14.11
C ASN A 9 7.43 -26.35 -12.90
N ILE A 10 8.52 -25.62 -12.86
CA ILE A 10 8.67 -24.53 -11.88
C ILE A 10 7.96 -23.30 -12.46
N ASN A 11 6.68 -23.14 -12.11
CA ASN A 11 5.92 -21.93 -12.40
C ASN A 11 6.45 -20.81 -11.49
N ILE A 12 7.30 -19.92 -12.00
CA ILE A 12 7.76 -18.74 -11.28
C ILE A 12 6.59 -17.76 -11.26
N LEU A 13 5.82 -17.77 -10.18
CA LEU A 13 4.76 -16.80 -9.97
C LEU A 13 5.36 -15.42 -9.75
N GLY A 14 4.79 -14.40 -10.37
CA GLY A 14 5.04 -13.02 -9.99
C GLY A 14 4.65 -12.80 -8.51
N ILE A 15 5.36 -11.89 -7.82
CA ILE A 15 5.15 -11.67 -6.38
C ILE A 15 3.70 -11.29 -6.05
N THR A 16 3.04 -10.51 -6.89
CA THR A 16 1.61 -10.14 -6.80
C THR A 16 0.71 -11.39 -6.88
N GLU A 17 0.95 -12.27 -7.84
CA GLU A 17 0.21 -13.52 -7.99
C GLU A 17 0.46 -14.46 -6.81
N GLY A 18 1.70 -14.52 -6.32
CA GLY A 18 2.08 -15.26 -5.11
C GLY A 18 1.32 -14.77 -3.88
N ALA A 19 1.20 -13.45 -3.70
CA ALA A 19 0.45 -12.84 -2.61
C ALA A 19 -1.05 -13.21 -2.68
N ARG A 20 -1.65 -13.17 -3.85
CA ARG A 20 -3.07 -13.56 -4.03
C ARG A 20 -3.32 -15.06 -3.83
N LYS A 21 -2.36 -15.92 -4.17
CA LYS A 21 -2.48 -17.39 -3.96
C LYS A 21 -2.25 -17.82 -2.51
N LYS A 22 -1.42 -17.08 -1.76
CA LYS A 22 -1.09 -17.37 -0.35
C LYS A 22 -1.09 -16.08 0.47
N PRO A 23 -2.27 -15.43 0.62
CA PRO A 23 -2.37 -14.12 1.26
C PRO A 23 -1.87 -14.13 2.70
N GLU A 24 -2.00 -15.25 3.44
CA GLU A 24 -1.56 -15.35 4.83
C GLU A 24 -0.05 -15.11 4.98
N MET A 25 0.75 -15.41 3.95
CA MET A 25 2.20 -15.15 3.97
C MET A 25 2.53 -13.67 3.92
N PHE A 26 1.61 -12.83 3.43
CA PHE A 26 1.81 -11.40 3.20
C PHE A 26 1.08 -10.52 4.20
N ILE A 27 -0.09 -10.95 4.69
CA ILE A 27 -0.94 -10.16 5.58
C ILE A 27 -1.19 -10.83 6.93
N GLY A 28 -0.63 -12.04 7.16
CA GLY A 28 -0.72 -12.80 8.41
C GLY A 28 -1.93 -13.75 8.46
N SER A 29 -3.11 -13.34 8.03
CA SER A 29 -4.29 -14.20 7.92
C SER A 29 -5.29 -13.65 6.92
N VAL A 30 -6.27 -14.44 6.49
CA VAL A 30 -7.43 -13.99 5.70
C VAL A 30 -8.67 -13.79 6.58
N SER A 31 -8.54 -13.90 7.89
CA SER A 31 -9.57 -13.58 8.87
C SER A 31 -9.78 -12.07 9.02
N SER A 32 -10.66 -11.68 9.94
CA SER A 32 -10.86 -10.27 10.30
C SER A 32 -9.55 -9.57 10.70
N GLU A 33 -8.60 -10.26 11.32
CA GLU A 33 -7.30 -9.70 11.69
C GLU A 33 -6.51 -9.26 10.45
N GLY A 34 -6.33 -10.16 9.47
CA GLY A 34 -5.63 -9.85 8.22
C GLY A 34 -6.34 -8.76 7.41
N PHE A 35 -7.68 -8.74 7.45
CA PHE A 35 -8.48 -7.69 6.83
C PHE A 35 -8.16 -6.30 7.41
N TYR A 36 -8.04 -6.18 8.73
CA TYR A 36 -7.61 -4.94 9.36
C TYR A 36 -6.12 -4.64 9.16
N ASN A 37 -5.27 -5.66 9.00
CA ASN A 37 -3.85 -5.47 8.74
C ASN A 37 -3.61 -4.69 7.45
N MET A 38 -4.50 -4.77 6.44
CA MET A 38 -4.39 -3.95 5.24
C MET A 38 -4.44 -2.43 5.55
N VAL A 39 -5.25 -2.02 6.52
CA VAL A 39 -5.28 -0.61 6.98
C VAL A 39 -4.00 -0.27 7.72
N TRP A 40 -3.49 -1.20 8.54
CA TRP A 40 -2.27 -0.97 9.32
C TRP A 40 -1.04 -0.80 8.45
N GLU A 41 -0.89 -1.55 7.38
CA GLU A 41 0.24 -1.39 6.45
C GLU A 41 0.30 0.03 5.88
N LEU A 42 -0.85 0.65 5.57
CA LEU A 42 -0.91 2.03 5.11
C LEU A 42 -0.61 3.03 6.24
N VAL A 43 -1.21 2.83 7.40
CA VAL A 43 -1.01 3.71 8.56
C VAL A 43 0.44 3.65 9.04
N GLU A 44 1.07 2.47 9.06
CA GLU A 44 2.49 2.32 9.41
C GLU A 44 3.40 3.09 8.45
N ASN A 45 3.11 3.08 7.14
CA ASN A 45 3.85 3.90 6.18
C ASN A 45 3.78 5.40 6.50
N SER A 46 2.61 5.89 6.90
CA SER A 46 2.43 7.29 7.30
C SER A 46 3.09 7.59 8.67
N ILE A 47 3.14 6.62 9.59
CA ILE A 47 3.87 6.73 10.87
C ILE A 47 5.38 6.81 10.63
N ASP A 48 5.91 6.08 9.65
CA ASP A 48 7.33 6.16 9.28
C ASP A 48 7.69 7.57 8.78
N GLU A 49 6.83 8.20 7.98
CA GLU A 49 6.97 9.62 7.58
C GLU A 49 6.90 10.57 8.78
N ALA A 50 5.99 10.33 9.73
CA ALA A 50 5.88 11.12 10.95
C ALA A 50 7.12 10.96 11.85
N SER A 51 7.63 9.74 12.00
CA SER A 51 8.84 9.43 12.76
C SER A 51 10.09 10.08 12.17
N ALA A 52 10.10 10.26 10.85
CA ALA A 52 11.13 10.99 10.13
C ALA A 52 10.96 12.53 10.19
N GLY A 53 9.90 13.04 10.82
CA GLY A 53 9.62 14.46 10.99
C GLY A 53 8.94 15.16 9.81
N PHE A 54 8.41 14.40 8.85
CA PHE A 54 7.81 14.93 7.62
C PHE A 54 6.29 14.87 7.58
N CYS A 55 5.64 14.19 8.54
CA CYS A 55 4.19 14.09 8.62
C CYS A 55 3.71 14.44 10.02
N ASP A 56 2.67 15.25 10.14
CA ASP A 56 2.02 15.61 11.40
C ASP A 56 0.57 15.15 11.50
N THR A 57 -0.02 14.75 10.37
CA THR A 57 -1.44 14.38 10.31
C THR A 57 -1.67 13.17 9.40
N ILE A 58 -2.34 12.16 9.96
CA ILE A 58 -2.84 10.97 9.25
C ILE A 58 -4.35 10.97 9.31
N LYS A 59 -5.02 10.81 8.17
CA LYS A 59 -6.47 10.71 8.07
C LYS A 59 -6.84 9.31 7.59
N VAL A 60 -7.73 8.63 8.30
CA VAL A 60 -8.31 7.35 7.89
C VAL A 60 -9.81 7.55 7.71
N ARG A 61 -10.33 7.21 6.55
CA ARG A 61 -11.75 7.34 6.22
C ARG A 61 -12.35 6.00 5.83
N ILE A 62 -13.50 5.67 6.39
CA ILE A 62 -14.34 4.55 5.95
C ILE A 62 -15.37 5.13 4.99
N LEU A 63 -15.27 4.78 3.72
CA LEU A 63 -16.15 5.30 2.67
C LEU A 63 -17.22 4.27 2.32
N LYS A 64 -18.21 4.67 1.50
CA LYS A 64 -19.23 3.75 0.95
C LYS A 64 -18.58 2.53 0.30
N ASP A 65 -19.34 1.46 0.16
CA ASP A 65 -18.91 0.20 -0.46
C ASP A 65 -17.69 -0.47 0.20
N ASN A 66 -17.47 -0.20 1.50
CA ASN A 66 -16.38 -0.76 2.30
C ASN A 66 -14.99 -0.37 1.79
N ILE A 67 -14.88 0.83 1.23
CA ILE A 67 -13.62 1.41 0.78
C ILE A 67 -12.94 2.10 1.98
N ILE A 68 -11.64 1.91 2.10
CA ILE A 68 -10.80 2.66 3.03
C ILE A 68 -9.97 3.66 2.25
N GLU A 69 -9.84 4.84 2.84
CA GLU A 69 -8.85 5.82 2.43
C GLU A 69 -7.92 6.14 3.60
N VAL A 70 -6.62 6.09 3.35
CA VAL A 70 -5.59 6.58 4.27
C VAL A 70 -4.84 7.70 3.56
N ALA A 71 -4.77 8.86 4.20
CA ALA A 71 -4.10 10.05 3.69
C ALA A 71 -3.14 10.59 4.74
N ASP A 72 -1.96 11.01 4.31
CA ASP A 72 -0.98 11.70 5.13
C ASP A 72 -0.50 12.99 4.44
N ASN A 73 0.12 13.86 5.20
CA ASN A 73 0.79 15.06 4.70
C ASN A 73 2.32 14.92 4.75
N GLY A 74 2.85 13.70 4.58
CA GLY A 74 4.26 13.41 4.44
C GLY A 74 4.84 13.90 3.12
N ARG A 75 6.09 13.51 2.81
CA ARG A 75 6.79 13.93 1.57
C ARG A 75 6.18 13.43 0.27
N GLY A 76 5.22 12.51 0.36
CA GLY A 76 4.69 11.77 -0.78
C GLY A 76 5.61 10.61 -1.21
N ILE A 77 5.01 9.48 -1.56
CA ILE A 77 5.74 8.34 -2.12
C ILE A 77 6.49 8.79 -3.39
N PRO A 78 7.75 8.36 -3.61
CA PRO A 78 8.49 8.71 -4.82
C PRO A 78 7.77 8.31 -6.10
N VAL A 79 7.68 9.21 -7.08
CA VAL A 79 6.93 9.02 -8.34
C VAL A 79 7.81 9.01 -9.58
N GLU A 80 9.12 9.28 -9.42
CA GLU A 80 10.07 9.37 -10.51
C GLU A 80 10.15 8.05 -11.28
N ILE A 81 10.34 8.16 -12.59
CA ILE A 81 10.55 6.98 -13.45
C ILE A 81 11.92 6.38 -13.14
N PHE A 82 11.96 5.08 -12.93
CA PHE A 82 13.15 4.36 -12.54
C PHE A 82 13.58 3.34 -13.60
N GLY A 83 14.87 3.36 -13.90
CA GLY A 83 15.51 2.38 -14.77
C GLY A 83 15.02 2.38 -16.23
N LYS A 84 15.52 1.41 -16.99
CA LYS A 84 15.16 1.22 -18.41
C LYS A 84 13.75 0.66 -18.61
N ALA A 85 13.14 0.14 -17.57
CA ALA A 85 11.80 -0.46 -17.63
C ALA A 85 10.67 0.59 -17.69
N GLY A 86 10.97 1.87 -17.47
CA GLY A 86 10.00 2.97 -17.55
C GLY A 86 8.92 2.95 -16.47
N LYS A 87 9.11 2.19 -15.37
CA LYS A 87 8.20 2.13 -14.24
C LYS A 87 8.45 3.26 -13.25
N SER A 88 7.39 3.80 -12.66
CA SER A 88 7.56 4.74 -11.55
C SER A 88 8.02 4.03 -10.28
N LYS A 89 8.71 4.75 -9.40
CA LYS A 89 9.05 4.23 -8.06
C LYS A 89 7.79 3.86 -7.28
N LEU A 90 6.69 4.60 -7.43
CA LEU A 90 5.39 4.26 -6.86
C LEU A 90 4.94 2.86 -7.29
N GLU A 91 4.99 2.55 -8.59
CA GLU A 91 4.63 1.23 -9.10
C GLU A 91 5.53 0.14 -8.54
N ILE A 92 6.85 0.37 -8.51
CA ILE A 92 7.83 -0.58 -7.98
C ILE A 92 7.52 -0.90 -6.50
N ILE A 93 7.21 0.11 -5.70
CA ILE A 93 6.87 -0.03 -4.27
C ILE A 93 5.55 -0.80 -4.10
N LEU A 94 4.49 -0.40 -4.82
CA LEU A 94 3.17 -1.01 -4.72
C LEU A 94 3.11 -2.43 -5.28
N ARG A 95 4.07 -2.82 -6.12
CA ARG A 95 4.18 -4.19 -6.67
C ARG A 95 5.26 -5.03 -6.00
N GLY A 96 6.03 -4.45 -5.08
CA GLY A 96 7.13 -5.15 -4.41
C GLY A 96 8.23 -5.60 -5.37
N GLU A 97 8.37 -4.94 -6.51
CA GLU A 97 9.38 -5.23 -7.52
C GLU A 97 10.71 -4.60 -7.11
N TYR A 98 11.49 -5.30 -6.28
CA TYR A 98 12.82 -4.83 -5.88
C TYR A 98 13.83 -5.09 -6.99
N ILE A 99 14.41 -4.02 -7.51
CA ILE A 99 15.61 -4.09 -8.33
C ILE A 99 16.79 -4.21 -7.35
N ARG A 100 17.44 -5.37 -7.35
CA ARG A 100 18.62 -5.61 -6.52
C ARG A 100 19.62 -4.48 -6.67
N GLY A 101 19.90 -3.75 -5.58
CA GLY A 101 21.08 -2.91 -5.43
C GLY A 101 20.92 -1.42 -5.62
N GLU A 102 19.78 -0.89 -6.12
CA GLU A 102 19.69 0.54 -6.47
C GLU A 102 18.66 1.36 -5.67
N LEU A 103 17.89 0.75 -4.77
CA LEU A 103 16.99 1.46 -3.83
C LEU A 103 17.65 1.76 -2.48
N THR A 104 18.99 1.70 -2.40
CA THR A 104 19.73 1.86 -1.15
C THR A 104 20.00 3.29 -0.72
N ASP A 105 19.56 4.30 -1.45
CA ASP A 105 19.66 5.69 -0.99
C ASP A 105 18.54 6.07 -0.03
N GLY A 106 18.51 5.39 1.12
CA GLY A 106 18.10 5.97 2.40
C GLY A 106 16.60 6.23 2.66
N ILE A 107 15.67 5.99 1.71
CA ILE A 107 14.31 6.52 1.84
C ILE A 107 13.27 5.48 2.27
N TYR A 108 13.47 4.19 2.00
CA TYR A 108 12.60 3.12 2.49
C TYR A 108 13.42 2.02 3.15
N LYS A 109 13.81 2.23 4.42
CA LYS A 109 14.21 1.13 5.28
C LYS A 109 12.96 0.35 5.62
N PHE A 110 12.81 -0.85 5.07
CA PHE A 110 11.90 -1.82 5.65
C PHE A 110 12.28 -1.98 7.12
N SER A 111 11.40 -1.56 8.02
CA SER A 111 11.57 -1.87 9.42
C SER A 111 11.69 -3.38 9.52
N GLY A 112 12.79 -3.88 10.11
CA GLY A 112 13.13 -5.31 10.16
C GLY A 112 12.17 -6.18 10.98
N LYS A 113 10.87 -5.92 10.92
CA LYS A 113 9.80 -6.73 11.48
C LYS A 113 9.50 -7.85 10.51
N LYS A 114 9.71 -9.07 10.99
CA LYS A 114 9.38 -10.32 10.29
C LYS A 114 8.00 -10.24 9.64
N TYR A 115 7.95 -10.51 8.31
CA TYR A 115 6.75 -10.84 7.56
C TYR A 115 5.64 -9.77 7.52
N LYS A 116 5.93 -8.60 6.95
CA LYS A 116 4.87 -7.70 6.51
C LYS A 116 5.09 -7.42 5.03
N GLY A 117 4.06 -7.70 4.24
CA GLY A 117 4.09 -7.49 2.79
C GLY A 117 4.06 -6.02 2.40
N GLY A 118 3.91 -5.11 3.37
CA GLY A 118 3.88 -3.68 3.17
C GLY A 118 2.79 -3.25 2.18
N LEU A 119 3.03 -2.17 1.47
CA LEU A 119 2.11 -1.62 0.47
C LEU A 119 1.80 -2.62 -0.66
N LEU A 120 2.72 -3.56 -0.96
CA LEU A 120 2.48 -4.65 -1.89
C LEU A 120 1.28 -5.50 -1.47
N SER A 121 1.20 -5.90 -0.18
CA SER A 121 0.11 -6.75 0.27
C SER A 121 -1.23 -6.06 0.14
N VAL A 122 -1.32 -4.77 0.46
CA VAL A 122 -2.54 -3.99 0.29
C VAL A 122 -2.93 -3.94 -1.19
N ASN A 123 -1.98 -3.64 -2.08
CA ASN A 123 -2.26 -3.57 -3.50
C ASN A 123 -2.69 -4.94 -4.07
N ALA A 124 -1.93 -6.00 -3.81
CA ALA A 124 -2.20 -7.33 -4.35
C ALA A 124 -3.52 -7.94 -3.85
N LEU A 125 -3.91 -7.65 -2.59
CA LEU A 125 -5.09 -8.23 -1.95
C LEU A 125 -6.34 -7.33 -2.04
N SER A 126 -6.27 -6.27 -2.82
CA SER A 126 -7.41 -5.38 -3.10
C SER A 126 -8.09 -5.74 -4.40
N GLU A 127 -9.42 -5.55 -4.46
CA GLU A 127 -10.19 -5.50 -5.70
C GLU A 127 -9.68 -4.36 -6.58
N PHE A 128 -9.49 -3.18 -5.98
CA PHE A 128 -8.79 -2.06 -6.58
C PHE A 128 -8.00 -1.27 -5.53
N LEU A 129 -6.97 -0.57 -6.00
CA LEU A 129 -6.25 0.43 -5.23
C LEU A 129 -6.00 1.66 -6.11
N GLU A 130 -6.24 2.83 -5.55
CA GLU A 130 -5.93 4.14 -6.14
C GLU A 130 -4.88 4.82 -5.29
N ALA A 131 -3.78 5.23 -5.91
CA ALA A 131 -2.71 5.98 -5.28
C ALA A 131 -2.68 7.40 -5.85
N THR A 132 -2.85 8.38 -4.99
CA THR A 132 -2.65 9.81 -5.30
C THR A 132 -1.45 10.28 -4.51
N VAL A 133 -0.48 10.87 -5.19
CA VAL A 133 0.70 11.46 -4.56
C VAL A 133 0.76 12.93 -4.92
N ILE A 134 0.87 13.77 -3.90
CA ILE A 134 1.00 15.21 -4.03
C ILE A 134 2.46 15.53 -3.75
N LYS A 135 3.16 16.03 -4.77
CA LYS A 135 4.60 16.27 -4.70
C LYS A 135 5.05 17.23 -5.80
N ASP A 136 5.98 18.12 -5.44
CA ASP A 136 6.61 19.07 -6.37
C ASP A 136 5.59 19.89 -7.19
N GLY A 137 4.54 20.40 -6.51
CA GLY A 137 3.47 21.18 -7.11
C GLY A 137 2.52 20.39 -8.03
N LYS A 138 2.61 19.06 -8.06
CA LYS A 138 1.83 18.19 -8.94
C LYS A 138 1.04 17.15 -8.17
N ILE A 139 -0.10 16.76 -8.76
CA ILE A 139 -0.94 15.67 -8.28
C ILE A 139 -0.74 14.50 -9.23
N TRP A 140 -0.08 13.46 -8.73
CA TRP A 140 0.17 12.22 -9.44
C TRP A 140 -0.88 11.18 -9.09
N TYR A 141 -1.29 10.38 -10.04
CA TYR A 141 -2.32 9.35 -9.85
C TYR A 141 -1.97 8.07 -10.59
N GLN A 142 -2.22 6.93 -9.93
CA GLN A 142 -2.16 5.62 -10.56
C GLN A 142 -3.20 4.71 -9.92
N LYS A 143 -3.88 3.91 -10.75
CA LYS A 143 -4.89 2.94 -10.32
C LYS A 143 -4.44 1.52 -10.63
N TYR A 144 -4.85 0.60 -9.77
CA TYR A 144 -4.53 -0.81 -9.82
C TYR A 144 -5.79 -1.65 -9.67
N HIS A 145 -5.83 -2.77 -10.37
CA HIS A 145 -6.82 -3.81 -10.20
C HIS A 145 -6.12 -5.12 -9.83
N GLU A 146 -6.49 -5.69 -8.67
CA GLU A 146 -5.87 -6.93 -8.14
C GLU A 146 -4.32 -6.88 -8.15
N GLY A 147 -3.74 -5.72 -7.83
CA GLY A 147 -2.29 -5.50 -7.77
C GLY A 147 -1.61 -5.20 -9.11
N ILE A 148 -2.37 -5.13 -10.20
CA ILE A 148 -1.85 -4.82 -11.54
C ILE A 148 -2.25 -3.40 -11.92
N PRO A 149 -1.32 -2.54 -12.38
CA PRO A 149 -1.66 -1.18 -12.79
C PRO A 149 -2.56 -1.20 -14.03
N GLU A 150 -3.63 -0.41 -14.02
CA GLU A 150 -4.51 -0.25 -15.18
C GLU A 150 -3.85 0.61 -16.27
N GLU A 151 -3.01 1.56 -15.86
CA GLU A 151 -2.28 2.48 -16.73
C GLU A 151 -0.99 2.95 -16.06
N ASN A 152 -0.11 3.61 -16.80
CA ASN A 152 1.06 4.26 -16.25
C ASN A 152 0.64 5.41 -15.33
N ILE A 153 1.52 5.76 -14.36
CA ILE A 153 1.34 6.93 -13.52
C ILE A 153 1.14 8.19 -14.38
N LYS A 154 0.22 9.05 -14.00
CA LYS A 154 -0.09 10.29 -14.71
C LYS A 154 -0.26 11.47 -13.76
N ILE A 155 -0.01 12.68 -14.27
CA ILE A 155 -0.34 13.92 -13.57
C ILE A 155 -1.81 14.22 -13.86
N THR A 156 -2.61 14.42 -12.80
CA THR A 156 -4.04 14.72 -12.88
C THR A 156 -4.38 16.15 -12.48
N GLY A 157 -3.40 16.88 -11.94
CA GLY A 157 -3.59 18.27 -11.53
C GLY A 157 -2.31 18.90 -11.02
N GLU A 158 -2.42 20.17 -10.67
CA GLU A 158 -1.37 20.97 -10.04
C GLU A 158 -1.87 21.48 -8.69
N THR A 159 -0.93 21.80 -7.80
CA THR A 159 -1.20 22.35 -6.48
C THR A 159 -0.10 23.32 -6.09
N PHE A 160 -0.18 23.92 -4.90
CA PHE A 160 0.92 24.75 -4.37
C PHE A 160 2.16 23.90 -4.10
N GLU A 161 3.35 24.45 -4.31
CA GLU A 161 4.64 23.73 -4.14
C GLU A 161 4.80 23.12 -2.73
N ASP A 162 4.32 23.83 -1.70
CA ASP A 162 4.41 23.37 -0.30
C ASP A 162 3.39 22.30 0.07
N THR A 163 2.49 21.92 -0.86
CA THR A 163 1.50 20.88 -0.60
C THR A 163 2.09 19.53 -0.97
N HIS A 164 2.14 18.62 -0.02
CA HIS A 164 2.67 17.27 -0.23
C HIS A 164 1.89 16.22 0.57
N GLY A 165 2.03 14.97 0.19
CA GLY A 165 1.42 13.85 0.89
C GLY A 165 1.10 12.66 0.00
N THR A 166 0.59 11.61 0.64
CA THR A 166 0.09 10.41 -0.03
C THR A 166 -1.34 10.14 0.36
N ILE A 167 -2.15 9.75 -0.61
CA ILE A 167 -3.53 9.29 -0.40
C ILE A 167 -3.65 7.93 -1.08
N ILE A 168 -3.91 6.89 -0.29
CA ILE A 168 -4.21 5.55 -0.80
C ILE A 168 -5.66 5.23 -0.49
N ARG A 169 -6.41 4.89 -1.53
CA ARG A 169 -7.79 4.44 -1.46
C ARG A 169 -7.86 3.02 -1.96
N PHE A 170 -8.44 2.10 -1.19
CA PHE A 170 -8.53 0.71 -1.60
C PHE A 170 -9.82 0.04 -1.15
N LYS A 171 -10.17 -1.03 -1.83
CA LYS A 171 -11.24 -1.95 -1.46
C LYS A 171 -10.66 -3.36 -1.38
N ALA A 172 -10.71 -3.95 -0.20
CA ALA A 172 -10.24 -5.32 0.00
C ALA A 172 -11.02 -6.30 -0.88
N ASP A 173 -10.33 -7.27 -1.48
CA ASP A 173 -10.96 -8.21 -2.41
C ASP A 173 -11.85 -9.21 -1.66
N ARG A 174 -13.14 -9.21 -1.98
CA ARG A 174 -14.13 -10.15 -1.42
C ARG A 174 -13.87 -11.61 -1.76
N LYS A 175 -13.13 -11.91 -2.83
CA LYS A 175 -12.70 -13.26 -3.16
C LYS A 175 -11.74 -13.82 -2.11
N ILE A 176 -11.01 -12.94 -1.41
CA ILE A 176 -10.01 -13.27 -0.39
C ILE A 176 -10.61 -13.16 1.02
N PHE A 177 -11.28 -12.05 1.33
CA PHE A 177 -11.75 -11.70 2.67
C PHE A 177 -13.25 -11.95 2.90
N GLY A 178 -13.97 -12.46 1.89
CA GLY A 178 -15.41 -12.73 1.99
C GLY A 178 -16.23 -11.45 2.16
N LYS A 179 -17.17 -11.48 3.12
CA LYS A 179 -18.08 -10.36 3.43
C LYS A 179 -17.61 -9.53 4.63
N ALA A 180 -16.29 -9.51 4.90
CA ALA A 180 -15.77 -8.68 5.98
C ALA A 180 -16.07 -7.20 5.74
N GLU A 181 -16.42 -6.49 6.81
CA GLU A 181 -16.68 -5.04 6.79
C GLU A 181 -15.87 -4.34 7.87
N TYR A 182 -15.48 -3.10 7.61
CA TYR A 182 -14.76 -2.30 8.58
C TYR A 182 -15.69 -1.78 9.67
N ASP A 183 -15.37 -2.05 10.92
CA ASP A 183 -16.04 -1.49 12.10
C ASP A 183 -15.26 -0.27 12.59
N TYR A 184 -15.94 0.87 12.71
CA TYR A 184 -15.35 2.11 13.20
C TYR A 184 -14.73 1.94 14.59
N LYS A 185 -15.39 1.22 15.51
CA LYS A 185 -14.90 1.06 16.89
C LYS A 185 -13.60 0.27 16.94
N VAL A 186 -13.46 -0.75 16.09
CA VAL A 186 -12.24 -1.56 15.98
C VAL A 186 -11.08 -0.70 15.48
N LEU A 187 -11.28 0.06 14.41
CA LEU A 187 -10.26 0.98 13.89
C LEU A 187 -9.93 2.06 14.93
N TYR A 188 -10.94 2.70 15.53
CA TYR A 188 -10.75 3.74 16.52
C TYR A 188 -9.91 3.25 17.71
N THR A 189 -10.22 2.05 18.23
CA THR A 189 -9.52 1.49 19.40
C THR A 189 -8.02 1.36 19.18
N LYS A 190 -7.60 0.97 18.00
CA LYS A 190 -6.18 0.86 17.67
C LYS A 190 -5.56 2.21 17.28
N LEU A 191 -6.24 3.00 16.44
CA LEU A 191 -5.71 4.27 15.95
C LEU A 191 -5.46 5.27 17.08
N LYS A 192 -6.30 5.29 18.12
CA LYS A 192 -6.12 6.16 19.30
C LYS A 192 -4.86 5.87 20.13
N GLU A 193 -4.23 4.71 19.94
CA GLU A 193 -2.99 4.34 20.63
C GLU A 193 -1.74 4.95 20.00
N ILE A 194 -1.83 5.43 18.75
CA ILE A 194 -0.73 6.06 18.03
C ILE A 194 -0.36 7.38 18.73
N ARG A 195 0.94 7.61 18.88
CA ARG A 195 1.52 8.79 19.53
C ARG A 195 2.49 9.48 18.56
N GLY A 196 2.72 10.77 18.79
CA GLY A 196 3.69 11.55 18.02
C GLY A 196 3.17 12.11 16.70
N VAL A 197 1.95 11.73 16.30
CA VAL A 197 1.28 12.24 15.09
C VAL A 197 -0.21 12.36 15.34
N LYS A 198 -0.87 13.35 14.73
CA LYS A 198 -2.31 13.51 14.81
C LYS A 198 -3.00 12.50 13.90
N VAL A 199 -3.86 11.64 14.46
CA VAL A 199 -4.66 10.69 13.69
C VAL A 199 -6.14 11.06 13.76
N VAL A 200 -6.79 11.14 12.59
CA VAL A 200 -8.21 11.45 12.46
C VAL A 200 -8.91 10.29 11.77
N LEU A 201 -9.92 9.73 12.41
CA LEU A 201 -10.78 8.69 11.83
C LEU A 201 -12.16 9.26 11.57
N SER A 202 -12.70 9.08 10.38
CA SER A 202 -14.08 9.38 10.03
C SER A 202 -14.79 8.18 9.38
N ASP A 203 -16.12 8.12 9.59
CA ASP A 203 -17.01 7.16 8.92
C ASP A 203 -17.94 7.95 8.00
N GLU A 204 -17.74 7.80 6.71
CA GLU A 204 -18.46 8.55 5.66
C GLU A 204 -19.34 7.62 4.81
N ARG A 205 -19.79 6.50 5.39
CA ARG A 205 -20.67 5.52 4.71
C ARG A 205 -22.11 5.98 4.57
N VAL A 206 -22.49 7.07 5.20
CA VAL A 206 -23.88 7.61 5.21
C VAL A 206 -24.15 8.46 3.97
#